data_6e0eec6d23107b2462640451f6cb819f
#
_entry.id   6e0eec6d23107b2462640451f6cb819f
#
_cell.length_a   1.000
_cell.length_b   1.000
_cell.length_c   1.000
_cell.angle_alpha   90.00
_cell.angle_beta   90.00
_cell.angle_gamma   90.00
#
_symmetry.space_group_name_H-M   'P 1'
#
loop_
_entity.id
_entity.type
_entity.pdbx_description
1 polymer ?
#
loop_
_entity_poly.entity_id
_entity_poly.type
_entity_poly.pdbx_seq_one_letter_code
_entity_poly.pdbx_strand_id
1 'polypeptide(L)'
;MARPAAGAGRQAQVAGLLLSALAFGCASLGAPPGGPPRTTPAAILRTTPDSGAVVPDFRGKAVVQFDEVIDEAPGGAGAGGAITGLAQKIVLSPVAGDVKVSWHRSAIHVQPEEGWKPNRVYHLEVLPGIADLRRNVTKTGTTIVFSTGGPLPQAELSGTALLWVEQRILTQGVIRAAPLPDTVAYVTLTDSAGNFRLREIPPGRYRVWVVQDQNNNRRQDRREPFDTVTVVVDSTASAVLWAFVHDSAGPRIRAIEAVDSVTLRISFSQTLDPARAPDTAAVRVFALPDSTPVGVRALYRPAQFDSLQARARAVADSLKRLRDTTARKDTTARRGTPAPAAPRAPAGAPGAPGAPRAPCAPCVSSCPGAVVVAAVAH
;
A
#
# COMPACT_ATOMS: atom_id res chain seq x y z
N MET A 1 -42.97 -95.70 -47.97
CA MET A 1 -41.59 -95.40 -47.62
C MET A 1 -41.23 -93.98 -48.14
N ALA A 2 -41.22 -93.00 -47.30
CA ALA A 2 -40.99 -91.57 -47.65
C ALA A 2 -39.60 -91.18 -47.04
N ARG A 3 -38.71 -90.72 -47.88
CA ARG A 3 -37.41 -90.12 -47.41
C ARG A 3 -37.61 -88.64 -46.94
N PRO A 4 -37.00 -88.26 -45.84
CA PRO A 4 -37.09 -86.86 -45.40
C PRO A 4 -36.10 -85.98 -46.15
N ALA A 5 -36.52 -84.80 -46.56
CA ALA A 5 -35.72 -83.74 -47.16
C ALA A 5 -34.87 -83.06 -46.09
N ALA A 6 -33.57 -83.36 -46.09
CA ALA A 6 -32.54 -82.80 -45.20
C ALA A 6 -31.70 -81.70 -45.94
N GLY A 7 -32.26 -80.59 -46.30
CA GLY A 7 -31.47 -79.57 -47.03
C GLY A 7 -31.84 -78.07 -46.69
N ALA A 8 -32.97 -77.77 -46.12
CA ALA A 8 -33.44 -76.44 -45.92
C ALA A 8 -32.93 -75.74 -44.66
N GLY A 9 -32.44 -76.51 -43.65
CA GLY A 9 -31.98 -75.89 -42.35
C GLY A 9 -30.57 -75.32 -42.39
N ARG A 10 -29.66 -75.88 -43.24
CA ARG A 10 -28.29 -75.39 -43.32
C ARG A 10 -28.12 -74.06 -44.06
N GLN A 11 -28.97 -73.83 -45.08
CA GLN A 11 -28.92 -72.57 -45.84
C GLN A 11 -29.53 -71.41 -45.04
N ALA A 12 -30.53 -71.63 -44.22
CA ALA A 12 -31.12 -70.62 -43.32
C ALA A 12 -30.14 -70.25 -42.18
N GLN A 13 -29.35 -71.18 -41.65
CA GLN A 13 -28.36 -70.92 -40.64
C GLN A 13 -27.14 -70.13 -41.17
N VAL A 14 -26.71 -70.43 -42.38
CA VAL A 14 -25.61 -69.68 -43.03
C VAL A 14 -26.04 -68.27 -43.43
N ALA A 15 -27.26 -68.09 -43.89
CA ALA A 15 -27.84 -66.76 -44.20
C ALA A 15 -27.99 -65.89 -42.91
N GLY A 16 -28.42 -66.50 -41.80
CA GLY A 16 -28.51 -65.82 -40.51
C GLY A 16 -27.18 -65.39 -39.94
N LEU A 17 -26.11 -66.21 -40.09
CA LEU A 17 -24.77 -65.89 -39.67
C LEU A 17 -24.13 -64.80 -40.53
N LEU A 18 -24.37 -64.77 -41.82
CA LEU A 18 -23.93 -63.71 -42.73
C LEU A 18 -24.66 -62.37 -42.47
N LEU A 19 -25.95 -62.38 -42.13
CA LEU A 19 -26.66 -61.15 -41.74
C LEU A 19 -26.22 -60.63 -40.38
N SER A 20 -25.87 -61.52 -39.43
CA SER A 20 -25.30 -61.12 -38.13
C SER A 20 -23.91 -60.53 -38.23
N ALA A 21 -23.08 -60.99 -39.18
CA ALA A 21 -21.73 -60.47 -39.42
C ALA A 21 -21.76 -59.08 -40.07
N LEU A 22 -22.80 -58.69 -40.79
CA LEU A 22 -22.97 -57.37 -41.35
C LEU A 22 -23.48 -56.34 -40.33
N ALA A 23 -24.08 -56.79 -39.20
CA ALA A 23 -24.53 -55.92 -38.13
C ALA A 23 -23.42 -55.46 -37.16
N PHE A 24 -22.25 -56.08 -37.18
CA PHE A 24 -21.04 -55.65 -36.48
C PHE A 24 -20.14 -54.75 -37.33
N GLY A 25 -20.68 -54.01 -38.25
CA GLY A 25 -20.00 -52.86 -38.83
C GLY A 25 -19.75 -51.85 -37.71
N CYS A 26 -18.58 -51.89 -37.11
CA CYS A 26 -18.10 -50.91 -36.16
C CYS A 26 -18.23 -49.56 -36.80
N ALA A 27 -19.25 -48.81 -36.39
CA ALA A 27 -19.20 -47.39 -36.48
C ALA A 27 -18.02 -46.95 -35.60
N SER A 28 -16.84 -46.80 -36.18
CA SER A 28 -15.71 -46.20 -35.50
C SER A 28 -16.14 -44.75 -35.22
N LEU A 29 -16.46 -44.49 -33.95
CA LEU A 29 -16.56 -43.13 -33.43
C LEU A 29 -15.17 -42.48 -33.47
N GLY A 30 -14.59 -42.41 -34.65
CA GLY A 30 -13.44 -41.52 -34.89
C GLY A 30 -13.96 -40.13 -34.71
N ALA A 31 -13.34 -39.38 -33.80
CA ALA A 31 -13.62 -37.95 -33.76
C ALA A 31 -13.50 -37.42 -35.20
N PRO A 32 -14.46 -36.58 -35.67
CA PRO A 32 -14.36 -36.01 -37.01
C PRO A 32 -12.99 -35.36 -37.13
N PRO A 33 -12.28 -35.54 -38.30
CA PRO A 33 -10.98 -34.94 -38.49
C PRO A 33 -11.18 -33.42 -38.38
N GLY A 34 -10.94 -32.88 -37.20
CA GLY A 34 -10.84 -31.44 -36.99
C GLY A 34 -9.68 -30.92 -37.81
N GLY A 35 -9.80 -29.73 -38.37
CA GLY A 35 -8.68 -29.03 -38.96
C GLY A 35 -7.51 -28.93 -37.96
N PRO A 36 -6.32 -28.50 -38.41
CA PRO A 36 -5.16 -28.36 -37.53
C PRO A 36 -5.56 -27.49 -36.32
N PRO A 37 -5.11 -27.88 -35.11
CA PRO A 37 -5.49 -27.15 -33.90
C PRO A 37 -5.02 -25.69 -34.03
N ARG A 38 -5.95 -24.74 -33.88
CA ARG A 38 -5.60 -23.32 -33.84
C ARG A 38 -4.80 -23.04 -32.58
N THR A 39 -3.60 -22.45 -32.75
CA THR A 39 -2.67 -22.09 -31.67
C THR A 39 -2.58 -20.60 -31.44
N THR A 40 -3.32 -19.81 -32.24
CA THR A 40 -3.40 -18.35 -32.09
C THR A 40 -4.47 -17.99 -31.08
N PRO A 41 -4.20 -17.05 -30.16
CA PRO A 41 -5.19 -16.55 -29.21
C PRO A 41 -6.36 -15.84 -29.91
N ALA A 42 -7.49 -15.72 -29.22
CA ALA A 42 -8.62 -14.91 -29.69
C ALA A 42 -8.18 -13.47 -29.93
N ALA A 43 -8.56 -12.91 -31.10
CA ALA A 43 -8.29 -11.55 -31.48
C ALA A 43 -9.55 -10.67 -31.36
N ILE A 44 -9.38 -9.40 -31.02
CA ILE A 44 -10.50 -8.45 -31.01
C ILE A 44 -10.90 -8.16 -32.45
N LEU A 45 -12.15 -8.50 -32.77
CA LEU A 45 -12.75 -8.31 -34.11
C LEU A 45 -13.31 -6.90 -34.28
N ARG A 46 -14.01 -6.40 -33.27
CA ARG A 46 -14.64 -5.07 -33.24
C ARG A 46 -14.91 -4.63 -31.82
N THR A 47 -15.10 -3.33 -31.66
CA THR A 47 -15.51 -2.73 -30.37
C THR A 47 -16.76 -1.85 -30.59
N THR A 48 -17.52 -1.65 -29.53
CA THR A 48 -18.64 -0.70 -29.52
C THR A 48 -18.63 0.02 -28.19
N PRO A 49 -18.38 1.35 -28.14
CA PRO A 49 -17.96 2.20 -29.26
C PRO A 49 -16.62 1.78 -29.88
N ASP A 50 -16.39 2.15 -31.12
CA ASP A 50 -15.06 1.99 -31.72
C ASP A 50 -14.03 2.91 -31.06
N SER A 51 -12.76 2.51 -31.11
CA SER A 51 -11.68 3.38 -30.64
C SER A 51 -11.63 4.64 -31.49
N GLY A 52 -11.53 5.80 -30.85
CA GLY A 52 -11.59 7.10 -31.51
C GLY A 52 -13.01 7.67 -31.67
N ALA A 53 -14.04 6.91 -31.37
CA ALA A 53 -15.42 7.36 -31.58
C ALA A 53 -15.86 8.47 -30.61
N VAL A 54 -16.64 9.39 -31.12
CA VAL A 54 -17.36 10.40 -30.32
C VAL A 54 -18.85 10.01 -30.35
N VAL A 55 -19.38 9.60 -29.22
CA VAL A 55 -20.75 9.07 -29.07
C VAL A 55 -21.49 9.81 -27.96
N PRO A 56 -22.01 11.01 -28.23
CA PRO A 56 -22.81 11.75 -27.27
C PRO A 56 -24.00 10.89 -26.79
N ASP A 57 -24.37 11.02 -25.54
CA ASP A 57 -25.52 10.30 -24.94
C ASP A 57 -25.43 8.77 -25.00
N PHE A 58 -24.23 8.21 -25.03
CA PHE A 58 -24.04 6.77 -25.01
C PHE A 58 -24.67 6.17 -23.74
N ARG A 59 -25.61 5.23 -23.91
CA ARG A 59 -26.34 4.58 -22.81
C ARG A 59 -26.24 3.07 -22.83
N GLY A 60 -25.67 2.50 -23.89
CA GLY A 60 -25.49 1.06 -24.04
C GLY A 60 -24.37 0.49 -23.18
N LYS A 61 -24.15 -0.79 -23.33
CA LYS A 61 -22.94 -1.43 -22.82
C LYS A 61 -21.81 -1.25 -23.82
N ALA A 62 -20.61 -0.96 -23.37
CA ALA A 62 -19.45 -1.09 -24.21
C ALA A 62 -19.20 -2.57 -24.47
N VAL A 63 -18.90 -2.93 -25.71
CA VAL A 63 -18.76 -4.32 -26.16
C VAL A 63 -17.40 -4.51 -26.81
N VAL A 64 -16.69 -5.52 -26.37
CA VAL A 64 -15.46 -6.01 -27.01
C VAL A 64 -15.77 -7.38 -27.60
N GLN A 65 -15.84 -7.47 -28.91
CA GLN A 65 -16.15 -8.67 -29.66
C GLN A 65 -14.88 -9.36 -30.14
N PHE A 66 -14.71 -10.61 -29.79
CA PHE A 66 -13.63 -11.48 -30.26
C PHE A 66 -14.06 -12.32 -31.46
N ASP A 67 -13.08 -12.79 -32.22
CA ASP A 67 -13.26 -13.67 -33.39
C ASP A 67 -13.54 -15.14 -32.98
N GLU A 68 -13.25 -15.48 -31.71
CA GLU A 68 -13.52 -16.80 -31.13
C GLU A 68 -14.22 -16.70 -29.79
N VAL A 69 -14.72 -17.85 -29.33
CA VAL A 69 -15.30 -17.99 -27.98
C VAL A 69 -14.16 -17.90 -26.96
N ILE A 70 -14.29 -16.97 -26.04
CA ILE A 70 -13.35 -16.79 -24.93
C ILE A 70 -13.75 -17.63 -23.73
N ASP A 71 -12.77 -18.07 -22.95
CA ASP A 71 -13.00 -18.81 -21.72
C ASP A 71 -13.60 -17.90 -20.65
N GLU A 72 -14.74 -18.31 -20.12
CA GLU A 72 -15.35 -17.67 -18.96
C GLU A 72 -14.60 -18.15 -17.70
N ALA A 73 -13.43 -17.61 -17.43
CA ALA A 73 -12.85 -17.79 -16.11
C ALA A 73 -13.89 -17.28 -15.08
N PRO A 74 -14.35 -18.11 -14.12
CA PRO A 74 -15.37 -17.72 -13.16
C PRO A 74 -14.96 -16.43 -12.44
N GLY A 75 -15.62 -15.34 -12.81
CA GLY A 75 -15.38 -14.03 -12.26
C GLY A 75 -16.44 -13.73 -11.20
N GLY A 76 -16.02 -13.35 -10.04
CA GLY A 76 -16.86 -12.89 -8.95
C GLY A 76 -16.05 -11.97 -8.04
N ALA A 77 -16.71 -11.25 -7.14
CA ALA A 77 -16.01 -10.55 -6.08
C ALA A 77 -15.36 -11.59 -5.17
N GLY A 78 -14.03 -11.59 -5.12
CA GLY A 78 -13.27 -12.41 -4.17
C GLY A 78 -13.42 -11.91 -2.74
N ALA A 79 -12.95 -12.70 -1.78
CA ALA A 79 -12.87 -12.26 -0.39
C ALA A 79 -12.06 -10.96 -0.27
N GLY A 80 -12.57 -9.99 0.50
CA GLY A 80 -11.91 -8.68 0.67
C GLY A 80 -12.11 -7.69 -0.48
N GLY A 81 -13.09 -7.94 -1.39
CA GLY A 81 -13.37 -7.06 -2.52
C GLY A 81 -12.46 -7.26 -3.72
N ALA A 82 -11.66 -8.34 -3.75
CA ALA A 82 -10.80 -8.67 -4.88
C ALA A 82 -11.61 -8.88 -6.18
N ILE A 83 -11.13 -8.29 -7.27
CA ILE A 83 -11.66 -8.50 -8.61
C ILE A 83 -11.05 -9.80 -9.14
N THR A 84 -11.87 -10.72 -9.63
CA THR A 84 -11.41 -12.04 -10.09
C THR A 84 -11.87 -12.34 -11.51
N GLY A 85 -11.27 -13.35 -12.14
CA GLY A 85 -11.66 -13.85 -13.45
C GLY A 85 -11.54 -12.81 -14.56
N LEU A 86 -12.51 -12.81 -15.48
CA LEU A 86 -12.52 -11.94 -16.64
C LEU A 86 -12.58 -10.45 -16.26
N ALA A 87 -13.28 -10.09 -15.20
CA ALA A 87 -13.34 -8.70 -14.73
C ALA A 87 -11.96 -8.14 -14.35
N GLN A 88 -11.04 -9.00 -13.89
CA GLN A 88 -9.66 -8.59 -13.61
C GLN A 88 -8.89 -8.17 -14.89
N LYS A 89 -9.31 -8.66 -16.04
CA LYS A 89 -8.69 -8.33 -17.33
C LYS A 89 -9.24 -7.07 -17.98
N ILE A 90 -10.24 -6.45 -17.37
CA ILE A 90 -10.90 -5.25 -17.89
C ILE A 90 -10.67 -4.07 -16.94
N VAL A 91 -10.19 -2.96 -17.48
CA VAL A 91 -10.08 -1.69 -16.76
C VAL A 91 -10.90 -0.66 -17.51
N LEU A 92 -11.89 -0.09 -16.87
CA LEU A 92 -12.65 1.06 -17.41
C LEU A 92 -12.38 2.28 -16.54
N SER A 93 -11.99 3.37 -17.15
CA SER A 93 -11.77 4.65 -16.47
C SER A 93 -12.09 5.85 -17.37
N PRO A 94 -12.34 7.04 -16.83
CA PRO A 94 -12.51 7.36 -15.43
C PRO A 94 -13.94 7.04 -14.94
N VAL A 95 -14.04 6.28 -13.85
CA VAL A 95 -15.31 5.92 -13.21
C VAL A 95 -15.21 6.14 -11.70
N ALA A 96 -16.30 6.56 -11.07
CA ALA A 96 -16.33 6.80 -9.63
C ALA A 96 -16.70 5.53 -8.85
N GLY A 97 -17.59 4.71 -9.42
CA GLY A 97 -18.08 3.48 -8.83
C GLY A 97 -17.45 2.22 -9.40
N ASP A 98 -18.12 1.10 -9.18
CA ASP A 98 -17.68 -0.19 -9.69
C ASP A 98 -18.04 -0.36 -11.18
N VAL A 99 -17.33 -1.28 -11.83
CA VAL A 99 -17.52 -1.60 -13.25
C VAL A 99 -18.19 -2.96 -13.36
N LYS A 100 -19.33 -2.99 -14.02
CA LYS A 100 -20.05 -4.24 -14.36
C LYS A 100 -19.45 -4.83 -15.61
N VAL A 101 -18.82 -6.00 -15.47
CA VAL A 101 -18.31 -6.80 -16.57
C VAL A 101 -19.16 -8.04 -16.70
N SER A 102 -19.71 -8.28 -17.87
CA SER A 102 -20.46 -9.48 -18.21
C SER A 102 -19.94 -10.08 -19.50
N TRP A 103 -20.16 -11.37 -19.67
CA TRP A 103 -19.64 -12.12 -20.79
C TRP A 103 -20.76 -12.88 -21.50
N HIS A 104 -20.64 -13.01 -22.80
CA HIS A 104 -21.50 -13.85 -23.61
C HIS A 104 -20.71 -14.41 -24.79
N ARG A 105 -20.32 -15.69 -24.71
CA ARG A 105 -19.54 -16.42 -25.74
C ARG A 105 -18.24 -15.69 -26.13
N SER A 106 -18.27 -14.93 -27.21
CA SER A 106 -17.12 -14.21 -27.78
C SER A 106 -17.18 -12.70 -27.54
N ALA A 107 -18.08 -12.23 -26.66
CA ALA A 107 -18.25 -10.80 -26.36
C ALA A 107 -18.13 -10.51 -24.89
N ILE A 108 -17.35 -9.48 -24.55
CA ILE A 108 -17.30 -8.88 -23.22
C ILE A 108 -18.12 -7.61 -23.24
N HIS A 109 -19.04 -7.48 -22.29
CA HIS A 109 -19.88 -6.31 -22.09
C HIS A 109 -19.45 -5.57 -20.84
N VAL A 110 -19.18 -4.28 -20.96
CA VAL A 110 -18.65 -3.43 -19.89
C VAL A 110 -19.56 -2.23 -19.70
N GLN A 111 -19.87 -1.91 -18.45
CA GLN A 111 -20.67 -0.74 -18.11
C GLN A 111 -20.29 -0.20 -16.73
N PRO A 112 -20.11 1.13 -16.55
CA PRO A 112 -19.98 1.71 -15.22
C PRO A 112 -21.28 1.58 -14.45
N GLU A 113 -21.23 1.30 -13.16
CA GLU A 113 -22.42 1.13 -12.32
C GLU A 113 -23.24 2.42 -12.23
N GLU A 114 -22.55 3.57 -12.16
CA GLU A 114 -23.17 4.90 -12.18
C GLU A 114 -23.68 5.34 -13.55
N GLY A 115 -23.53 4.51 -14.59
CA GLY A 115 -23.82 4.88 -15.98
C GLY A 115 -22.76 5.80 -16.60
N TRP A 116 -22.89 5.99 -17.91
CA TRP A 116 -21.98 6.87 -18.66
C TRP A 116 -22.27 8.35 -18.36
N LYS A 117 -21.22 9.11 -18.10
CA LYS A 117 -21.33 10.55 -17.88
C LYS A 117 -21.09 11.30 -19.18
N PRO A 118 -21.82 12.40 -19.45
CA PRO A 118 -21.61 13.21 -20.65
C PRO A 118 -20.26 13.94 -20.58
N ASN A 119 -19.74 14.34 -21.75
CA ASN A 119 -18.50 15.11 -21.91
C ASN A 119 -17.30 14.48 -21.22
N ARG A 120 -17.17 13.15 -21.29
CA ARG A 120 -16.09 12.41 -20.66
C ARG A 120 -15.39 11.51 -21.68
N VAL A 121 -14.07 11.45 -21.59
CA VAL A 121 -13.25 10.50 -22.36
C VAL A 121 -13.08 9.24 -21.53
N TYR A 122 -13.45 8.10 -22.08
CA TYR A 122 -13.36 6.82 -21.44
C TYR A 122 -12.26 5.96 -22.05
N HIS A 123 -11.47 5.35 -21.20
CA HIS A 123 -10.48 4.34 -21.55
C HIS A 123 -10.99 2.98 -21.11
N LEU A 124 -11.22 2.10 -22.06
CA LEU A 124 -11.51 0.70 -21.83
C LEU A 124 -10.27 -0.10 -22.19
N GLU A 125 -9.54 -0.55 -21.17
CA GLU A 125 -8.33 -1.32 -21.35
C GLU A 125 -8.63 -2.81 -21.17
N VAL A 126 -8.27 -3.59 -22.18
CA VAL A 126 -8.32 -5.05 -22.16
C VAL A 126 -6.90 -5.53 -21.90
N LEU A 127 -6.67 -6.07 -20.72
CA LEU A 127 -5.35 -6.53 -20.29
C LEU A 127 -4.99 -7.87 -20.94
N PRO A 128 -3.69 -8.22 -21.04
CA PRO A 128 -3.25 -9.54 -21.45
C PRO A 128 -3.82 -10.64 -20.54
N GLY A 129 -3.92 -11.85 -21.08
CA GLY A 129 -4.33 -13.01 -20.28
C GLY A 129 -5.78 -13.45 -20.48
N ILE A 130 -6.45 -12.99 -21.54
CA ILE A 130 -7.72 -13.57 -21.97
C ILE A 130 -7.44 -14.86 -22.72
N ALA A 131 -8.07 -15.95 -22.34
CA ALA A 131 -7.93 -17.26 -22.94
C ALA A 131 -9.12 -17.60 -23.84
N ASP A 132 -8.90 -18.36 -24.90
CA ASP A 132 -9.94 -19.07 -25.66
C ASP A 132 -10.26 -20.44 -25.01
N LEU A 133 -11.24 -21.15 -25.55
CA LEU A 133 -11.61 -22.49 -25.06
C LEU A 133 -10.50 -23.55 -25.23
N ARG A 134 -9.47 -23.26 -26.05
CA ARG A 134 -8.29 -24.11 -26.25
C ARG A 134 -7.11 -23.69 -25.39
N ARG A 135 -7.33 -22.69 -24.49
CA ARG A 135 -6.31 -22.10 -23.60
C ARG A 135 -5.19 -21.36 -24.32
N ASN A 136 -5.42 -20.88 -25.54
CA ASN A 136 -4.51 -19.91 -26.14
C ASN A 136 -4.75 -18.57 -25.47
N VAL A 137 -3.71 -17.95 -24.92
CA VAL A 137 -3.82 -16.76 -24.07
C VAL A 137 -3.29 -15.53 -24.80
N THR A 138 -4.03 -14.42 -24.77
CA THR A 138 -3.59 -13.13 -25.32
C THR A 138 -2.36 -12.62 -24.58
N LYS A 139 -1.32 -12.24 -25.33
CA LYS A 139 -0.05 -11.76 -24.77
C LYS A 139 0.03 -10.23 -24.67
N THR A 140 -0.76 -9.54 -25.46
CA THR A 140 -0.79 -8.07 -25.52
C THR A 140 -2.16 -7.55 -25.10
N GLY A 141 -2.17 -6.43 -24.41
CA GLY A 141 -3.40 -5.68 -24.10
C GLY A 141 -3.79 -4.74 -25.22
N THR A 142 -5.00 -4.24 -25.17
CA THR A 142 -5.55 -3.25 -26.10
C THR A 142 -6.30 -2.19 -25.34
N THR A 143 -6.08 -0.92 -25.64
CA THR A 143 -6.83 0.20 -25.07
C THR A 143 -7.76 0.76 -26.12
N ILE A 144 -9.05 0.83 -25.81
CA ILE A 144 -10.11 1.44 -26.60
C ILE A 144 -10.44 2.78 -25.93
N VAL A 145 -10.31 3.88 -26.67
CA VAL A 145 -10.62 5.21 -26.15
C VAL A 145 -11.78 5.79 -26.93
N PHE A 146 -12.79 6.28 -26.24
CA PHE A 146 -13.94 6.94 -26.87
C PHE A 146 -14.44 8.10 -25.99
N SER A 147 -15.15 9.03 -26.61
CA SER A 147 -15.70 10.21 -25.92
C SER A 147 -17.22 10.21 -25.93
N THR A 148 -17.81 10.63 -24.81
CA THR A 148 -19.26 10.88 -24.69
C THR A 148 -19.62 12.36 -24.88
N GLY A 149 -18.73 13.13 -25.51
CA GLY A 149 -18.95 14.56 -25.72
C GLY A 149 -18.08 15.13 -26.84
N GLY A 150 -17.08 15.91 -26.50
CA GLY A 150 -16.20 16.57 -27.45
C GLY A 150 -15.17 15.63 -28.11
N PRO A 151 -14.31 16.17 -29.01
CA PRO A 151 -13.26 15.41 -29.67
C PRO A 151 -12.26 14.85 -28.64
N LEU A 152 -11.56 13.78 -29.02
CA LEU A 152 -10.55 13.18 -28.17
C LEU A 152 -9.37 14.13 -27.97
N PRO A 153 -8.89 14.31 -26.73
CA PRO A 153 -7.70 15.08 -26.45
C PRO A 153 -6.44 14.40 -27.02
N GLN A 154 -5.38 15.18 -27.16
CA GLN A 154 -4.11 14.69 -27.73
C GLN A 154 -3.02 14.52 -26.65
N ALA A 155 -3.33 14.86 -25.39
CA ALA A 155 -2.32 14.82 -24.35
C ALA A 155 -2.02 13.42 -23.85
N GLU A 156 -0.79 13.21 -23.41
CA GLU A 156 -0.27 11.93 -22.92
C GLU A 156 0.49 12.10 -21.62
N LEU A 157 0.22 11.21 -20.68
CA LEU A 157 0.98 11.05 -19.45
C LEU A 157 1.63 9.66 -19.44
N SER A 158 2.95 9.62 -19.29
CA SER A 158 3.72 8.38 -19.19
C SER A 158 4.60 8.37 -17.95
N GLY A 159 5.23 7.25 -17.66
CA GLY A 159 6.17 7.20 -16.55
C GLY A 159 6.57 5.80 -16.16
N THR A 160 7.30 5.73 -15.03
CA THR A 160 7.81 4.48 -14.48
C THR A 160 7.49 4.42 -12.99
N ALA A 161 7.11 3.25 -12.52
CA ALA A 161 6.86 2.99 -11.11
C ALA A 161 7.85 1.96 -10.55
N LEU A 162 8.36 2.25 -9.37
CA LEU A 162 9.41 1.50 -8.69
C LEU A 162 8.98 1.25 -7.23
N LEU A 163 9.46 0.16 -6.66
CA LEU A 163 9.38 -0.11 -5.24
C LEU A 163 10.64 0.44 -4.57
N TRP A 164 10.44 1.42 -3.67
CA TRP A 164 11.53 2.15 -3.03
C TRP A 164 12.45 1.27 -2.20
N VAL A 165 11.86 0.42 -1.35
CA VAL A 165 12.61 -0.40 -0.40
C VAL A 165 13.37 -1.51 -1.11
N GLU A 166 12.72 -2.20 -2.05
CA GLU A 166 13.28 -3.32 -2.79
C GLU A 166 14.16 -2.89 -3.96
N GLN A 167 14.19 -1.61 -4.30
CA GLN A 167 14.96 -1.05 -5.43
C GLN A 167 14.69 -1.79 -6.74
N ARG A 168 13.44 -2.12 -7.01
CA ARG A 168 13.01 -2.87 -8.20
C ARG A 168 11.80 -2.24 -8.88
N ILE A 169 11.58 -2.58 -10.12
CA ILE A 169 10.41 -2.13 -10.88
C ILE A 169 9.12 -2.69 -10.25
N LEU A 170 8.07 -1.89 -10.28
CA LEU A 170 6.73 -2.29 -9.86
C LEU A 170 5.93 -2.74 -11.08
N THR A 171 5.78 -4.06 -11.26
CA THR A 171 4.95 -4.65 -12.31
C THR A 171 3.50 -4.76 -11.86
N GLN A 172 2.55 -4.53 -12.77
CA GLN A 172 1.11 -4.55 -12.50
C GLN A 172 0.68 -3.59 -11.37
N GLY A 173 1.49 -2.55 -11.10
CA GLY A 173 1.11 -1.48 -10.19
C GLY A 173 -0.08 -0.70 -10.76
N VAL A 174 -1.06 -0.43 -9.93
CA VAL A 174 -2.24 0.35 -10.33
C VAL A 174 -1.89 1.82 -10.35
N ILE A 175 -1.87 2.42 -11.53
CA ILE A 175 -1.68 3.86 -11.74
C ILE A 175 -3.05 4.52 -11.81
N ARG A 176 -3.21 5.60 -11.08
CA ARG A 176 -4.42 6.42 -11.10
C ARG A 176 -4.02 7.87 -11.31
N ALA A 177 -4.60 8.53 -12.29
CA ALA A 177 -4.36 9.93 -12.61
C ALA A 177 -5.66 10.72 -12.57
N ALA A 178 -5.87 11.53 -11.53
CA ALA A 178 -7.06 12.36 -11.39
C ALA A 178 -6.77 13.79 -11.86
N PRO A 179 -7.53 14.33 -12.82
CA PRO A 179 -7.45 15.74 -13.18
C PRO A 179 -7.97 16.59 -12.02
N LEU A 180 -7.18 17.56 -11.58
CA LEU A 180 -7.58 18.45 -10.50
C LEU A 180 -8.52 19.56 -11.01
N PRO A 181 -9.59 19.92 -10.28
CA PRO A 181 -9.95 19.48 -8.92
C PRO A 181 -10.78 18.19 -8.84
N ASP A 182 -11.04 17.47 -9.95
CA ASP A 182 -11.82 16.24 -9.97
C ASP A 182 -11.13 15.13 -9.15
N THR A 183 -11.92 14.22 -8.63
CA THR A 183 -11.44 13.05 -7.87
C THR A 183 -11.50 11.74 -8.66
N VAL A 184 -12.18 11.76 -9.81
CA VAL A 184 -12.36 10.57 -10.65
C VAL A 184 -11.14 10.41 -11.56
N ALA A 185 -10.43 9.31 -11.40
CA ALA A 185 -9.14 9.09 -12.03
C ALA A 185 -9.20 8.23 -13.29
N TYR A 186 -8.34 8.55 -14.26
CA TYR A 186 -7.92 7.58 -15.27
C TYR A 186 -7.09 6.50 -14.60
N VAL A 187 -7.28 5.25 -15.00
CA VAL A 187 -6.62 4.09 -14.39
C VAL A 187 -5.96 3.25 -15.47
N THR A 188 -4.72 2.88 -15.25
CA THR A 188 -3.98 1.90 -16.05
C THR A 188 -3.06 1.09 -15.14
N LEU A 189 -2.41 0.06 -15.67
CA LEU A 189 -1.46 -0.75 -14.94
C LEU A 189 -0.05 -0.59 -15.52
N THR A 190 0.96 -0.75 -14.67
CA THR A 190 2.33 -0.83 -15.14
C THR A 190 2.59 -2.14 -15.87
N ASP A 191 3.40 -2.07 -16.91
CA ASP A 191 3.84 -3.22 -17.70
C ASP A 191 4.95 -4.04 -16.97
N SER A 192 5.51 -5.03 -17.66
CA SER A 192 6.60 -5.87 -17.13
C SER A 192 7.91 -5.11 -16.89
N ALA A 193 8.07 -3.93 -17.48
CA ALA A 193 9.21 -3.03 -17.29
C ALA A 193 8.91 -1.91 -16.27
N GLY A 194 7.73 -1.94 -15.63
CA GLY A 194 7.30 -0.93 -14.68
C GLY A 194 6.82 0.37 -15.31
N ASN A 195 6.67 0.42 -16.64
CA ASN A 195 6.22 1.61 -17.34
C ASN A 195 4.71 1.66 -17.42
N PHE A 196 4.17 2.87 -17.46
CA PHE A 196 2.75 3.14 -17.73
C PHE A 196 2.58 4.23 -18.77
N ARG A 197 1.41 4.24 -19.41
CA ARG A 197 1.07 5.24 -20.42
C ARG A 197 -0.44 5.45 -20.48
N LEU A 198 -0.85 6.71 -20.32
CA LEU A 198 -2.21 7.19 -20.50
C LEU A 198 -2.23 8.17 -21.67
N ARG A 199 -2.82 7.78 -22.78
CA ARG A 199 -2.96 8.61 -23.99
C ARG A 199 -4.36 9.23 -24.03
N GLU A 200 -4.50 10.27 -24.83
CA GLU A 200 -5.81 10.87 -25.13
C GLU A 200 -6.54 11.30 -23.84
N ILE A 201 -5.79 11.86 -22.90
CA ILE A 201 -6.34 12.45 -21.68
C ILE A 201 -6.46 13.96 -21.85
N PRO A 202 -7.43 14.63 -21.20
CA PRO A 202 -7.53 16.10 -21.22
C PRO A 202 -6.25 16.76 -20.69
N PRO A 203 -5.78 17.86 -21.32
CA PRO A 203 -4.68 18.62 -20.73
C PRO A 203 -5.11 19.23 -19.39
N GLY A 204 -4.15 19.36 -18.47
CA GLY A 204 -4.43 19.92 -17.17
C GLY A 204 -3.47 19.46 -16.09
N ARG A 205 -3.81 19.81 -14.85
CA ARG A 205 -3.04 19.42 -13.67
C ARG A 205 -3.60 18.12 -13.10
N TYR A 206 -2.75 17.12 -12.96
CA TYR A 206 -3.11 15.81 -12.47
C TYR A 206 -2.45 15.48 -11.14
N ARG A 207 -3.21 14.87 -10.26
CA ARG A 207 -2.65 14.08 -9.16
C ARG A 207 -2.51 12.65 -9.66
N VAL A 208 -1.27 12.18 -9.69
CA VAL A 208 -0.92 10.82 -10.15
C VAL A 208 -0.44 10.04 -8.95
N TRP A 209 -0.97 8.85 -8.77
CA TRP A 209 -0.46 7.94 -7.74
C TRP A 209 -0.38 6.52 -8.25
N VAL A 210 0.55 5.78 -7.67
CA VAL A 210 0.74 4.35 -7.90
C VAL A 210 0.42 3.59 -6.62
N VAL A 211 -0.14 2.41 -6.76
CA VAL A 211 -0.40 1.48 -5.65
C VAL A 211 0.08 0.08 -6.05
N GLN A 212 0.83 -0.58 -5.16
CA GLN A 212 1.06 -2.01 -5.26
C GLN A 212 -0.18 -2.73 -4.70
N ASP A 213 -1.14 -3.00 -5.56
CA ASP A 213 -2.38 -3.68 -5.21
C ASP A 213 -2.11 -5.17 -4.92
N GLN A 214 -2.09 -5.54 -3.65
CA GLN A 214 -1.76 -6.89 -3.20
C GLN A 214 -2.97 -7.83 -3.17
N ASN A 215 -4.18 -7.28 -3.11
CA ASN A 215 -5.42 -8.04 -3.02
C ASN A 215 -6.29 -7.97 -4.29
N ASN A 216 -5.79 -7.32 -5.35
CA ASN A 216 -6.47 -7.15 -6.65
C ASN A 216 -7.83 -6.44 -6.55
N ASN A 217 -7.99 -5.48 -5.65
CA ASN A 217 -9.21 -4.68 -5.53
C ASN A 217 -9.13 -3.33 -6.28
N ARG A 218 -7.97 -2.99 -6.84
CA ARG A 218 -7.64 -1.73 -7.52
C ARG A 218 -7.90 -0.48 -6.68
N ARG A 219 -7.89 -0.63 -5.37
CA ARG A 219 -8.02 0.45 -4.39
C ARG A 219 -6.73 0.54 -3.58
N GLN A 220 -6.53 1.66 -2.93
CA GLN A 220 -5.39 1.82 -2.04
C GLN A 220 -5.78 1.38 -0.63
N ASP A 221 -5.10 0.38 -0.10
CA ASP A 221 -5.26 -0.10 1.27
C ASP A 221 -4.13 0.42 2.17
N ARG A 222 -4.39 0.44 3.49
CA ARG A 222 -3.48 1.05 4.48
C ARG A 222 -2.07 0.48 4.51
N ARG A 223 -1.90 -0.77 4.13
CA ARG A 223 -0.60 -1.48 4.21
C ARG A 223 0.06 -1.64 2.85
N GLU A 224 -0.59 -1.18 1.81
CA GLU A 224 -0.06 -1.27 0.46
C GLU A 224 0.95 -0.16 0.20
N PRO A 225 2.07 -0.48 -0.46
CA PRO A 225 3.00 0.52 -0.94
C PRO A 225 2.33 1.45 -1.94
N PHE A 226 2.50 2.75 -1.77
CA PHE A 226 2.02 3.75 -2.71
C PHE A 226 2.95 4.95 -2.79
N ASP A 227 2.80 5.76 -3.82
CA ASP A 227 3.41 7.08 -3.96
C ASP A 227 2.48 8.02 -4.71
N THR A 228 2.66 9.32 -4.54
CA THR A 228 1.81 10.34 -5.14
C THR A 228 2.63 11.52 -5.62
N VAL A 229 2.39 11.94 -6.87
CA VAL A 229 3.01 13.13 -7.47
C VAL A 229 1.95 14.01 -8.15
N THR A 230 2.20 15.29 -8.22
CA THR A 230 1.37 16.22 -9.03
C THR A 230 2.13 16.60 -10.28
N VAL A 231 1.50 16.43 -11.44
CA VAL A 231 2.07 16.67 -12.77
C VAL A 231 1.15 17.60 -13.55
N VAL A 232 1.75 18.49 -14.34
CA VAL A 232 1.02 19.29 -15.34
C VAL A 232 1.21 18.62 -16.69
N VAL A 233 0.11 18.29 -17.35
CA VAL A 233 0.07 17.67 -18.67
C VAL A 233 -0.47 18.69 -19.64
N ASP A 234 0.38 19.26 -20.47
CA ASP A 234 -0.04 20.15 -21.57
C ASP A 234 -0.24 19.37 -22.86
N SER A 235 0.81 18.75 -23.37
CA SER A 235 0.79 17.81 -24.49
C SER A 235 1.35 16.46 -24.10
N THR A 236 2.52 16.44 -23.48
CA THR A 236 3.18 15.24 -22.96
C THR A 236 3.74 15.54 -21.57
N ALA A 237 3.65 14.58 -20.67
CA ALA A 237 4.26 14.66 -19.36
C ALA A 237 4.80 13.29 -18.93
N SER A 238 5.79 13.31 -18.04
CA SER A 238 6.39 12.11 -17.50
C SER A 238 6.45 12.17 -15.97
N ALA A 239 6.26 11.03 -15.31
CA ALA A 239 6.34 10.90 -13.87
C ALA A 239 7.13 9.65 -13.47
N VAL A 240 7.95 9.77 -12.43
CA VAL A 240 8.59 8.64 -11.76
C VAL A 240 7.97 8.53 -10.38
N LEU A 241 7.48 7.34 -10.04
CA LEU A 241 6.78 7.05 -8.80
C LEU A 241 7.54 5.99 -8.01
N TRP A 242 7.76 6.26 -6.70
CA TRP A 242 8.52 5.43 -5.80
C TRP A 242 7.60 4.90 -4.69
N ALA A 243 6.94 3.79 -4.95
CA ALA A 243 5.99 3.21 -4.00
C ALA A 243 6.70 2.62 -2.78
N PHE A 244 6.20 2.94 -1.60
CA PHE A 244 6.63 2.36 -0.32
C PHE A 244 5.47 2.35 0.66
N VAL A 245 5.57 1.54 1.70
CA VAL A 245 4.55 1.49 2.76
C VAL A 245 4.67 2.72 3.64
N HIS A 246 3.66 3.58 3.60
CA HIS A 246 3.60 4.75 4.47
C HIS A 246 3.10 4.34 5.86
N ASP A 247 3.84 4.73 6.87
CA ASP A 247 3.38 4.58 8.24
C ASP A 247 2.27 5.60 8.54
N SER A 248 1.05 5.16 8.36
CA SER A 248 -0.15 5.96 8.64
C SER A 248 -0.66 5.81 10.09
N ALA A 249 -0.05 4.91 10.86
CA ALA A 249 -0.40 4.71 12.25
C ALA A 249 0.57 5.51 13.13
N GLY A 250 0.08 6.57 13.75
CA GLY A 250 0.88 7.32 14.73
C GLY A 250 1.37 6.42 15.88
N PRO A 251 2.43 6.85 16.59
CA PRO A 251 2.99 6.11 17.70
C PRO A 251 1.91 5.88 18.79
N ARG A 252 1.78 4.64 19.22
CA ARG A 252 0.86 4.24 20.30
C ARG A 252 1.66 4.06 21.58
N ILE A 253 1.07 4.39 22.73
CA ILE A 253 1.64 4.07 24.02
C ILE A 253 1.67 2.54 24.15
N ARG A 254 2.86 2.00 24.40
CA ARG A 254 3.10 0.56 24.60
C ARG A 254 3.14 0.19 26.08
N ALA A 255 3.81 1.03 26.89
CA ALA A 255 3.90 0.84 28.32
C ALA A 255 4.05 2.18 29.04
N ILE A 256 3.58 2.24 30.26
CA ILE A 256 3.81 3.34 31.20
C ILE A 256 4.38 2.73 32.48
N GLU A 257 5.56 3.20 32.89
CA GLU A 257 6.28 2.72 34.05
C GLU A 257 6.54 3.87 35.02
N ALA A 258 6.28 3.67 36.31
CA ALA A 258 6.71 4.62 37.32
C ALA A 258 8.20 4.39 37.62
N VAL A 259 9.04 5.39 37.29
CA VAL A 259 10.46 5.35 37.61
C VAL A 259 10.71 5.72 39.05
N ASP A 260 9.96 6.70 39.54
CA ASP A 260 9.94 7.14 40.95
C ASP A 260 8.57 7.79 41.28
N SER A 261 8.44 8.36 42.49
CA SER A 261 7.16 8.94 42.96
C SER A 261 6.66 10.15 42.14
N VAL A 262 7.51 10.74 41.31
CA VAL A 262 7.21 11.96 40.51
C VAL A 262 7.59 11.81 39.02
N THR A 263 8.07 10.64 38.62
CA THR A 263 8.55 10.40 37.27
C THR A 263 7.88 9.18 36.63
N LEU A 264 7.25 9.39 35.47
CA LEU A 264 6.72 8.33 34.64
C LEU A 264 7.57 8.19 33.39
N ARG A 265 7.82 6.95 32.98
CA ARG A 265 8.41 6.62 31.68
C ARG A 265 7.29 6.11 30.78
N ILE A 266 7.15 6.74 29.59
CA ILE A 266 6.19 6.33 28.58
C ILE A 266 6.97 5.74 27.41
N SER A 267 6.69 4.47 27.09
CA SER A 267 7.23 3.77 25.93
C SER A 267 6.24 3.78 24.80
N PHE A 268 6.70 4.09 23.58
CA PHE A 268 5.89 4.12 22.38
C PHE A 268 6.22 2.96 21.45
N SER A 269 5.26 2.59 20.58
CA SER A 269 5.44 1.55 19.56
C SER A 269 6.42 1.93 18.46
N GLN A 270 6.71 3.22 18.31
CA GLN A 270 7.56 3.79 17.26
C GLN A 270 8.35 4.96 17.80
N THR A 271 9.47 5.26 17.14
CA THR A 271 10.31 6.41 17.48
C THR A 271 9.56 7.72 17.20
N LEU A 272 9.53 8.58 18.19
CA LEU A 272 8.97 9.92 18.03
C LEU A 272 9.89 10.79 17.15
N ASP A 273 9.31 11.68 16.36
CA ASP A 273 10.05 12.60 15.50
C ASP A 273 11.11 13.37 16.29
N PRO A 274 12.42 13.19 15.97
CA PRO A 274 13.49 13.88 16.67
C PRO A 274 13.47 15.41 16.51
N ALA A 275 12.90 15.93 15.44
CA ALA A 275 12.84 17.36 15.19
C ALA A 275 11.73 18.06 16.02
N ARG A 276 10.73 17.30 16.48
CA ARG A 276 9.60 17.85 17.22
C ARG A 276 9.87 17.82 18.73
N ALA A 277 9.88 18.99 19.37
CA ALA A 277 10.01 19.07 20.83
C ALA A 277 8.81 18.42 21.53
N PRO A 278 9.02 17.69 22.64
CA PRO A 278 7.92 17.19 23.46
C PRO A 278 7.08 18.34 24.01
N ASP A 279 5.77 18.26 23.84
CA ASP A 279 4.84 19.27 24.36
C ASP A 279 4.07 18.72 25.56
N THR A 280 4.13 19.42 26.69
CA THR A 280 3.44 19.05 27.93
C THR A 280 1.92 19.11 27.79
N ALA A 281 1.41 19.94 26.88
CA ALA A 281 -0.03 20.02 26.60
C ALA A 281 -0.59 18.75 25.93
N ALA A 282 0.27 17.96 25.27
CA ALA A 282 -0.11 16.71 24.62
C ALA A 282 -0.31 15.53 25.60
N VAL A 283 0.11 15.68 26.86
CA VAL A 283 0.06 14.60 27.85
C VAL A 283 -0.82 15.02 29.03
N ARG A 284 -1.81 14.20 29.33
CA ARG A 284 -2.66 14.35 30.50
C ARG A 284 -2.50 13.15 31.41
N VAL A 285 -2.26 13.40 32.69
CA VAL A 285 -2.09 12.36 33.72
C VAL A 285 -3.21 12.51 34.74
N PHE A 286 -3.77 11.40 35.13
CA PHE A 286 -4.83 11.34 36.14
C PHE A 286 -4.47 10.37 37.27
N ALA A 287 -4.70 10.76 38.49
CA ALA A 287 -4.56 9.86 39.64
C ALA A 287 -5.81 9.00 39.79
N LEU A 288 -5.63 7.72 40.01
CA LEU A 288 -6.72 6.77 40.28
C LEU A 288 -6.92 6.56 41.80
N PRO A 289 -8.16 6.26 42.24
CA PRO A 289 -9.37 5.96 41.46
C PRO A 289 -10.17 7.19 41.00
N ASP A 290 -9.95 8.36 41.60
CA ASP A 290 -10.84 9.52 41.46
C ASP A 290 -10.65 10.31 40.16
N SER A 291 -9.76 9.90 39.27
CA SER A 291 -9.43 10.57 38.03
C SER A 291 -9.06 12.05 38.22
N THR A 292 -8.42 12.39 39.35
CA THR A 292 -7.97 13.76 39.61
C THR A 292 -6.81 14.11 38.66
N PRO A 293 -6.87 15.27 37.98
CA PRO A 293 -5.80 15.65 37.05
C PRO A 293 -4.52 15.98 37.82
N VAL A 294 -3.42 15.39 37.34
CA VAL A 294 -2.05 15.65 37.85
C VAL A 294 -1.29 16.49 36.84
N GLY A 295 -0.75 17.61 37.29
CA GLY A 295 0.00 18.53 36.42
C GLY A 295 1.29 17.90 35.88
N VAL A 296 1.48 17.95 34.58
CA VAL A 296 2.74 17.54 33.93
C VAL A 296 3.70 18.73 33.92
N ARG A 297 4.80 18.62 34.68
CA ARG A 297 5.78 19.71 34.83
C ARG A 297 6.70 19.83 33.63
N ALA A 298 7.19 18.73 33.10
CA ALA A 298 8.11 18.70 31.98
C ALA A 298 8.09 17.35 31.27
N LEU A 299 8.39 17.36 29.97
CA LEU A 299 8.62 16.18 29.15
C LEU A 299 10.05 16.18 28.68
N TYR A 300 10.74 15.08 28.89
CA TYR A 300 12.12 14.91 28.44
C TYR A 300 12.26 13.68 27.55
N ARG A 301 13.17 13.76 26.61
CA ARG A 301 13.64 12.56 25.90
C ARG A 301 14.58 11.77 26.82
N PRO A 302 14.74 10.44 26.62
CA PRO A 302 15.59 9.59 27.49
C PRO A 302 16.99 10.17 27.68
N ALA A 303 17.67 10.52 26.59
CA ALA A 303 19.02 11.07 26.68
C ALA A 303 19.10 12.41 27.44
N GLN A 304 18.06 13.25 27.33
CA GLN A 304 17.97 14.50 28.10
C GLN A 304 17.71 14.20 29.59
N PHE A 305 16.82 13.28 29.88
CA PHE A 305 16.51 12.89 31.25
C PHE A 305 17.73 12.26 31.92
N ASP A 306 18.41 11.33 31.27
CA ASP A 306 19.62 10.68 31.78
C ASP A 306 20.73 11.70 32.06
N SER A 307 20.92 12.69 31.17
CA SER A 307 21.90 13.76 31.38
C SER A 307 21.56 14.65 32.58
N LEU A 308 20.27 14.95 32.79
CA LEU A 308 19.79 15.71 33.95
C LEU A 308 19.96 14.92 35.23
N GLN A 309 19.65 13.63 35.23
CA GLN A 309 19.88 12.74 36.38
C GLN A 309 21.38 12.63 36.72
N ALA A 310 22.23 12.46 35.72
CA ALA A 310 23.67 12.40 35.92
C ALA A 310 24.25 13.70 36.58
N ARG A 311 23.78 14.87 36.12
CA ARG A 311 24.12 16.16 36.73
C ARG A 311 23.60 16.28 38.15
N ALA A 312 22.38 15.88 38.41
CA ALA A 312 21.82 15.91 39.76
C ALA A 312 22.57 15.00 40.72
N ARG A 313 22.98 13.79 40.29
CA ARG A 313 23.83 12.87 41.08
C ARG A 313 25.19 13.48 41.35
N ALA A 314 25.84 14.07 40.35
CA ALA A 314 27.15 14.72 40.53
C ALA A 314 27.10 15.87 41.55
N VAL A 315 26.02 16.68 41.53
CA VAL A 315 25.83 17.75 42.53
C VAL A 315 25.58 17.16 43.91
N ALA A 316 24.76 16.12 44.04
CA ALA A 316 24.49 15.45 45.30
C ALA A 316 25.76 14.85 45.93
N ASP A 317 26.60 14.21 45.10
CA ASP A 317 27.88 13.64 45.50
C ASP A 317 28.88 14.75 45.94
N SER A 318 28.88 15.88 45.27
CA SER A 318 29.70 17.02 45.63
C SER A 318 29.28 17.62 46.98
N LEU A 319 27.98 17.77 47.21
CA LEU A 319 27.43 18.24 48.46
C LEU A 319 27.67 17.25 49.62
N LYS A 320 27.62 15.95 49.35
CA LYS A 320 27.97 14.93 50.33
C LYS A 320 29.45 15.00 50.72
N ARG A 321 30.33 15.14 49.80
CA ARG A 321 31.79 15.33 50.04
C ARG A 321 32.04 16.58 50.85
N LEU A 322 31.36 17.69 50.57
CA LEU A 322 31.49 18.92 51.37
C LEU A 322 31.01 18.73 52.82
N ARG A 323 29.89 18.04 53.04
CA ARG A 323 29.40 17.68 54.38
C ARG A 323 30.39 16.80 55.14
N ASP A 324 30.94 15.79 54.48
CA ASP A 324 31.89 14.87 55.09
C ASP A 324 33.22 15.58 55.45
N THR A 325 33.66 16.57 54.66
CA THR A 325 34.83 17.39 54.95
C THR A 325 34.59 18.39 56.07
N THR A 326 33.40 18.97 56.22
CA THR A 326 33.06 19.84 57.35
C THR A 326 32.91 19.03 58.65
N ALA A 327 32.27 17.83 58.61
CA ALA A 327 32.18 16.93 59.74
C ALA A 327 33.57 16.44 60.25
N ARG A 328 34.54 16.22 59.36
CA ARG A 328 35.93 15.89 59.71
C ARG A 328 36.69 17.08 60.34
N LYS A 329 36.42 18.33 59.92
CA LYS A 329 37.02 19.50 60.53
C LYS A 329 36.56 19.72 61.98
N ASP A 330 35.27 19.47 62.29
CA ASP A 330 34.73 19.60 63.63
C ASP A 330 35.21 18.51 64.60
N THR A 331 35.58 17.32 64.13
CA THR A 331 36.17 16.25 64.94
C THR A 331 37.67 16.46 65.23
N THR A 332 38.40 17.18 64.36
CA THR A 332 39.79 17.54 64.60
C THR A 332 39.95 18.77 65.51
N ALA A 333 38.96 19.65 65.59
CA ALA A 333 38.98 20.82 66.48
C ALA A 333 38.78 20.46 67.96
N ARG A 334 38.43 19.23 68.35
CA ARG A 334 38.27 18.76 69.73
C ARG A 334 39.46 18.06 70.33
N ARG A 335 40.60 17.88 69.63
CA ARG A 335 41.84 17.39 70.17
C ARG A 335 42.91 18.52 70.13
N GLY A 336 42.90 19.32 71.23
CA GLY A 336 43.92 20.30 71.48
C GLY A 336 45.28 19.66 71.82
N THR A 337 46.34 20.18 71.24
CA THR A 337 47.65 20.37 71.89
C THR A 337 48.57 21.09 70.90
N PRO A 338 49.65 21.69 71.37
CA PRO A 338 50.03 23.09 71.06
C PRO A 338 51.03 23.26 69.93
N ALA A 339 51.10 24.50 69.47
CA ALA A 339 51.98 24.97 68.41
C ALA A 339 53.49 24.76 68.72
N PRO A 340 54.34 24.69 67.66
CA PRO A 340 55.18 25.89 67.46
C PRO A 340 55.38 26.31 65.99
N ALA A 341 55.57 27.63 65.87
CA ALA A 341 56.37 28.41 64.96
C ALA A 341 56.24 28.29 63.41
N ALA A 342 55.89 29.42 62.84
CA ALA A 342 56.07 29.79 61.46
C ALA A 342 57.53 29.83 61.02
N PRO A 343 57.81 29.71 59.67
CA PRO A 343 58.16 30.95 58.98
C PRO A 343 57.65 31.05 57.52
N ARG A 344 57.45 32.31 57.19
CA ARG A 344 57.68 33.05 55.94
C ARG A 344 57.13 32.54 54.60
N ALA A 345 56.30 33.42 54.06
CA ALA A 345 55.90 33.54 52.63
C ALA A 345 57.13 33.85 51.73
N PRO A 346 56.96 33.59 50.42
CA PRO A 346 56.97 34.77 49.57
C PRO A 346 55.77 34.83 48.53
N ALA A 347 55.61 36.05 48.14
CA ALA A 347 54.70 36.69 47.26
C ALA A 347 54.58 36.18 45.84
N GLY A 348 53.45 36.47 45.19
CA GLY A 348 53.34 36.57 43.77
C GLY A 348 52.03 36.09 43.21
N ALA A 349 51.04 36.95 43.19
CA ALA A 349 49.86 36.79 42.29
C ALA A 349 50.21 37.31 40.91
N PRO A 350 49.44 36.96 39.85
CA PRO A 350 48.34 37.83 39.49
C PRO A 350 47.06 37.10 38.92
N GLY A 351 45.97 37.75 39.21
CA GLY A 351 44.78 37.95 38.37
C GLY A 351 44.13 36.78 37.63
N ALA A 352 43.02 36.29 38.13
CA ALA A 352 42.05 35.52 37.36
C ALA A 352 40.83 36.37 37.02
N PRO A 353 40.35 36.36 35.74
CA PRO A 353 39.12 37.05 35.35
C PRO A 353 37.88 36.27 35.74
N GLY A 354 36.80 36.99 35.94
CA GLY A 354 35.54 36.63 36.52
C GLY A 354 34.86 35.35 35.98
N ALA A 355 34.41 34.57 36.91
CA ALA A 355 33.54 33.45 36.64
C ALA A 355 32.16 33.93 36.21
N PRO A 356 31.57 33.34 35.15
CA PRO A 356 30.19 33.63 34.82
C PRO A 356 29.24 33.05 35.88
N ARG A 357 28.26 33.88 36.27
CA ARG A 357 27.19 33.49 37.19
C ARG A 357 26.49 32.23 36.65
N ALA A 358 26.52 31.16 37.41
CA ALA A 358 25.73 29.97 37.15
C ALA A 358 24.23 30.30 37.14
N PRO A 359 23.48 29.82 36.16
CA PRO A 359 22.01 29.89 36.23
C PRO A 359 21.53 29.04 37.40
N CYS A 360 20.60 29.57 38.18
CA CYS A 360 19.98 28.89 39.29
C CYS A 360 19.51 27.48 38.88
N ALA A 361 20.03 26.47 39.53
CA ALA A 361 19.48 25.13 39.46
C ALA A 361 17.98 25.17 39.86
N PRO A 362 17.06 24.54 39.12
CA PRO A 362 15.69 24.46 39.54
C PRO A 362 15.63 23.68 40.85
N CYS A 363 15.19 24.36 41.90
CA CYS A 363 14.89 23.71 43.17
C CYS A 363 13.86 22.60 42.94
N VAL A 364 14.27 21.36 43.02
CA VAL A 364 13.38 20.21 43.17
C VAL A 364 13.02 20.14 44.64
N SER A 365 12.09 20.98 45.06
CA SER A 365 11.49 20.88 46.36
C SER A 365 9.97 20.81 46.19
N SER A 366 9.44 19.63 46.52
CA SER A 366 8.11 19.30 46.99
C SER A 366 6.98 20.29 46.73
N CYS A 367 6.41 20.19 45.50
CA CYS A 367 5.00 20.46 45.31
C CYS A 367 4.31 19.11 45.12
N PRO A 368 3.30 18.75 45.91
CA PRO A 368 2.52 17.54 45.67
C PRO A 368 1.77 17.71 44.36
N GLY A 369 2.01 16.84 43.41
CA GLY A 369 1.22 16.74 42.19
C GLY A 369 1.91 17.03 40.85
N ALA A 370 3.23 17.29 40.78
CA ALA A 370 3.92 17.51 39.51
C ALA A 370 4.63 16.23 39.02
N VAL A 371 4.21 15.70 37.88
CA VAL A 371 4.81 14.52 37.24
C VAL A 371 5.77 14.95 36.14
N VAL A 372 6.98 14.39 36.14
CA VAL A 372 7.96 14.49 35.05
C VAL A 372 7.82 13.25 34.18
N VAL A 373 7.58 13.41 32.89
CA VAL A 373 7.42 12.29 31.96
C VAL A 373 8.65 12.19 31.08
N ALA A 374 9.31 11.04 31.08
CA ALA A 374 10.37 10.70 30.13
C ALA A 374 9.81 9.75 29.07
N ALA A 375 9.87 10.15 27.78
CA ALA A 375 9.39 9.35 26.67
C ALA A 375 10.52 8.49 26.09
N VAL A 376 10.32 7.19 26.03
CA VAL A 376 11.26 6.21 25.45
C VAL A 376 10.61 5.56 24.23
N ALA A 377 11.34 5.48 23.11
CA ALA A 377 11.01 4.63 21.99
C ALA A 377 11.81 3.32 22.07
N HIS A 378 11.16 2.24 21.75
CA HIS A 378 11.79 0.93 21.53
C HIS A 378 11.91 0.66 20.04
#